data_17b2be8b2d74dbc695d41b3329ed126b
#
_entry.id   17b2be8b2d74dbc695d41b3329ed126b
#
_cell.length_a   1.000
_cell.length_b   1.000
_cell.length_c   1.000
_cell.angle_alpha   90.00
_cell.angle_beta   90.00
_cell.angle_gamma   90.00
#
_symmetry.space_group_name_H-M   'P 1'
#
loop_
_entity.id
_entity.type
_entity.pdbx_description
1 polymer ?
#
loop_
_entity_poly.entity_id
_entity_poly.type
_entity_poly.pdbx_seq_one_letter_code
_entity_poly.pdbx_strand_id
1 'polypeptide(L)'
;MKNMKKIIGSLFFLAISICSCNSQPSNIQTPTDTLPIHIQRFDKALLAYIETQDTTLEKELLKEYPAMLDIVGKGILNLQSPEVSGFFDQVIAYYSEPTLKNLYKDAVREYDHVTDIENQLGKGFAFLKANFPNMQIPACYMH
;
A
#
# COMPACT_ATOMS: atom_id res chain seq x y z
N MET A 1 -37.23 -45.52 30.90
CA MET A 1 -37.68 -44.90 29.62
C MET A 1 -37.63 -43.37 29.59
N LYS A 2 -37.66 -42.62 30.71
CA LYS A 2 -37.69 -41.15 30.73
C LYS A 2 -36.31 -40.50 30.39
N ASN A 3 -35.20 -41.20 30.68
CA ASN A 3 -33.84 -40.68 30.45
C ASN A 3 -33.35 -40.90 29.03
N MET A 4 -33.87 -41.90 28.32
CA MET A 4 -33.48 -42.24 26.96
C MET A 4 -33.95 -41.18 25.93
N LYS A 5 -35.15 -40.56 26.18
CA LYS A 5 -35.69 -39.48 25.34
C LYS A 5 -34.85 -38.16 25.45
N LYS A 6 -34.24 -37.89 26.63
CA LYS A 6 -33.40 -36.74 26.85
C LYS A 6 -32.04 -36.89 26.14
N ILE A 7 -31.47 -38.11 26.09
CA ILE A 7 -30.23 -38.41 25.43
C ILE A 7 -30.37 -38.31 23.91
N ILE A 8 -31.47 -38.79 23.34
CA ILE A 8 -31.76 -38.69 21.91
C ILE A 8 -31.96 -37.23 21.48
N GLY A 9 -32.66 -36.42 22.28
CA GLY A 9 -32.81 -34.97 22.01
C GLY A 9 -31.49 -34.20 22.06
N SER A 10 -30.61 -34.56 23.01
CA SER A 10 -29.28 -33.92 23.12
C SER A 10 -28.33 -34.30 21.97
N LEU A 11 -28.38 -35.56 21.50
CA LEU A 11 -27.61 -36.02 20.35
C LEU A 11 -28.08 -35.35 19.03
N PHE A 12 -29.40 -35.12 18.91
CA PHE A 12 -29.96 -34.48 17.72
C PHE A 12 -29.56 -32.99 17.64
N PHE A 13 -29.46 -32.31 18.79
CA PHE A 13 -29.02 -30.91 18.84
C PHE A 13 -27.53 -30.75 18.55
N LEU A 14 -26.70 -31.75 18.93
CA LEU A 14 -25.24 -31.72 18.65
C LEU A 14 -24.96 -31.97 17.17
N ALA A 15 -25.78 -32.75 16.48
CA ALA A 15 -25.63 -33.06 15.05
C ALA A 15 -25.91 -31.87 14.14
N ILE A 16 -26.70 -30.89 14.57
CA ILE A 16 -27.02 -29.68 13.77
C ILE A 16 -25.92 -28.65 13.81
N SER A 17 -25.05 -28.69 14.85
CA SER A 17 -23.95 -27.70 15.02
C SER A 17 -22.78 -27.92 14.11
N ILE A 18 -22.64 -29.05 13.43
CA ILE A 18 -21.52 -29.36 12.54
C ILE A 18 -21.82 -29.12 11.05
N CYS A 19 -23.05 -28.73 10.70
CA CYS A 19 -23.40 -28.40 9.30
C CYS A 19 -23.15 -26.93 8.90
N SER A 20 -22.51 -26.11 9.74
CA SER A 20 -22.44 -24.66 9.54
C SER A 20 -21.15 -24.14 8.89
N CYS A 21 -20.32 -24.99 8.30
CA CYS A 21 -19.11 -24.53 7.61
C CYS A 21 -18.86 -25.30 6.31
N ASN A 22 -19.84 -25.29 5.41
CA ASN A 22 -19.59 -25.68 4.03
C ASN A 22 -19.99 -24.54 3.08
N SER A 23 -19.50 -23.34 3.36
CA SER A 23 -19.39 -22.30 2.33
C SER A 23 -18.29 -22.78 1.38
N GLN A 24 -18.66 -23.47 0.32
CA GLN A 24 -17.74 -23.63 -0.80
C GLN A 24 -17.29 -22.22 -1.20
N PRO A 25 -15.97 -21.96 -1.29
CA PRO A 25 -15.50 -20.69 -1.78
C PRO A 25 -16.04 -20.55 -3.20
N SER A 26 -16.96 -19.63 -3.39
CA SER A 26 -17.53 -19.30 -4.69
C SER A 26 -16.36 -19.01 -5.64
N ASN A 27 -16.12 -19.90 -6.58
CA ASN A 27 -15.42 -19.71 -7.86
C ASN A 27 -14.32 -18.63 -7.86
N ILE A 28 -13.36 -18.74 -6.91
CA ILE A 28 -12.21 -17.84 -6.84
C ILE A 28 -11.32 -18.15 -8.05
N GLN A 29 -11.23 -17.21 -8.96
CA GLN A 29 -10.36 -17.32 -10.13
C GLN A 29 -8.92 -17.03 -9.74
N THR A 30 -8.02 -17.96 -10.02
CA THR A 30 -6.57 -17.76 -9.86
C THR A 30 -5.98 -17.54 -11.26
N PRO A 31 -5.67 -16.31 -11.65
CA PRO A 31 -5.07 -16.04 -12.95
C PRO A 31 -3.63 -16.58 -12.99
N THR A 32 -3.22 -17.04 -14.15
CA THR A 32 -1.82 -17.43 -14.44
C THR A 32 -0.97 -16.23 -14.84
N ASP A 33 -1.61 -15.19 -15.34
CA ASP A 33 -0.96 -14.00 -15.84
C ASP A 33 -0.69 -12.99 -14.72
N THR A 34 0.35 -12.18 -14.92
CA THR A 34 0.74 -11.10 -14.01
C THR A 34 0.47 -9.77 -14.70
N LEU A 35 -0.14 -8.81 -14.00
CA LEU A 35 -0.30 -7.46 -14.52
C LEU A 35 1.02 -6.70 -14.44
N PRO A 36 1.38 -5.91 -15.47
CA PRO A 36 2.53 -5.02 -15.39
C PRO A 36 2.25 -3.90 -14.40
N ILE A 37 2.98 -3.88 -13.31
CA ILE A 37 2.94 -2.82 -12.29
C ILE A 37 4.27 -2.10 -12.30
N HIS A 38 4.20 -0.79 -12.24
CA HIS A 38 5.37 0.06 -12.07
C HIS A 38 5.22 0.91 -10.82
N ILE A 39 6.21 0.81 -9.92
CA ILE A 39 6.28 1.62 -8.71
C ILE A 39 6.98 2.93 -9.03
N GLN A 40 6.27 4.03 -8.87
CA GLN A 40 6.83 5.36 -9.05
C GLN A 40 7.74 5.70 -7.86
N ARG A 41 8.98 6.08 -8.14
CA ARG A 41 10.06 6.26 -7.16
C ARG A 41 10.07 7.69 -6.63
N PHE A 42 8.97 8.08 -5.98
CA PHE A 42 8.90 9.37 -5.27
C PHE A 42 9.96 9.49 -4.19
N ASP A 43 10.29 8.40 -3.50
CA ASP A 43 11.36 8.30 -2.51
C ASP A 43 12.70 8.81 -3.04
N LYS A 44 13.10 8.35 -4.24
CA LYS A 44 14.37 8.78 -4.88
C LYS A 44 14.33 10.26 -5.29
N ALA A 45 13.21 10.69 -5.87
CA ALA A 45 13.04 12.07 -6.31
C ALA A 45 13.08 13.05 -5.12
N LEU A 46 12.37 12.70 -4.03
CA LEU A 46 12.38 13.51 -2.81
C LEU A 46 13.75 13.53 -2.14
N LEU A 47 14.44 12.38 -2.06
CA LEU A 47 15.79 12.32 -1.49
C LEU A 47 16.77 13.20 -2.28
N ALA A 48 16.73 13.16 -3.61
CA ALA A 48 17.58 13.99 -4.46
C ALA A 48 17.36 15.49 -4.17
N TYR A 49 16.09 15.90 -4.01
CA TYR A 49 15.76 17.26 -3.61
C TYR A 49 16.28 17.62 -2.21
N ILE A 50 16.08 16.74 -1.22
CA ILE A 50 16.57 16.95 0.16
C ILE A 50 18.09 17.11 0.20
N GLU A 51 18.81 16.41 -0.66
CA GLU A 51 20.27 16.47 -0.70
C GLU A 51 20.83 17.71 -1.38
N THR A 52 20.18 18.14 -2.46
CA THR A 52 20.72 19.20 -3.34
C THR A 52 20.02 20.54 -3.18
N GLN A 53 18.75 20.55 -2.75
CA GLN A 53 17.87 21.71 -2.69
C GLN A 53 17.75 22.44 -4.05
N ASP A 54 17.85 21.67 -5.15
CA ASP A 54 17.76 22.22 -6.49
C ASP A 54 16.32 22.60 -6.83
N THR A 55 16.10 23.85 -7.19
CA THR A 55 14.79 24.37 -7.59
C THR A 55 14.23 23.72 -8.85
N THR A 56 15.07 23.09 -9.67
CA THR A 56 14.61 22.30 -10.82
C THR A 56 13.91 21.04 -10.35
N LEU A 57 14.48 20.33 -9.37
CA LEU A 57 13.87 19.14 -8.76
C LEU A 57 12.58 19.48 -8.01
N GLU A 58 12.50 20.64 -7.39
CA GLU A 58 11.26 21.14 -6.77
C GLU A 58 10.11 21.23 -7.79
N LYS A 59 10.38 21.81 -8.97
CA LYS A 59 9.40 21.91 -10.05
C LYS A 59 9.03 20.53 -10.62
N GLU A 60 9.99 19.64 -10.72
CA GLU A 60 9.76 18.26 -11.16
C GLU A 60 8.88 17.50 -10.15
N LEU A 61 9.15 17.63 -8.85
CA LEU A 61 8.33 17.02 -7.80
C LEU A 61 6.89 17.52 -7.85
N LEU A 62 6.67 18.83 -8.02
CA LEU A 62 5.33 19.42 -8.15
C LEU A 62 4.59 18.91 -9.39
N LYS A 63 5.31 18.68 -10.47
CA LYS A 63 4.71 18.23 -11.74
C LYS A 63 4.42 16.74 -11.76
N GLU A 64 5.37 15.91 -11.33
CA GLU A 64 5.30 14.45 -11.47
C GLU A 64 4.63 13.78 -10.26
N TYR A 65 4.70 14.39 -9.05
CA TYR A 65 4.25 13.79 -7.80
C TYR A 65 3.33 14.67 -6.95
N PRO A 66 2.37 15.42 -7.54
CA PRO A 66 1.55 16.37 -6.77
C PRO A 66 0.75 15.68 -5.65
N ALA A 67 0.18 14.50 -5.93
CA ALA A 67 -0.59 13.74 -4.94
C ALA A 67 0.29 13.24 -3.79
N MET A 68 1.52 12.80 -4.07
CA MET A 68 2.44 12.34 -3.03
C MET A 68 2.95 13.48 -2.18
N LEU A 69 3.24 14.64 -2.76
CA LEU A 69 3.59 15.84 -2.00
C LEU A 69 2.45 16.28 -1.06
N ASP A 70 1.21 16.18 -1.52
CA ASP A 70 0.04 16.51 -0.69
C ASP A 70 -0.11 15.54 0.48
N ILE A 71 0.08 14.22 0.23
CA ILE A 71 0.04 13.18 1.27
C ILE A 71 1.17 13.39 2.29
N VAL A 72 2.39 13.61 1.84
CA VAL A 72 3.53 13.86 2.73
C VAL A 72 3.34 15.16 3.50
N GLY A 73 2.97 16.25 2.82
CA GLY A 73 2.75 17.53 3.44
C GLY A 73 1.64 17.49 4.50
N LYS A 74 0.43 17.16 4.10
CA LYS A 74 -0.73 17.17 4.99
C LYS A 74 -0.78 15.98 5.94
N GLY A 75 -0.49 14.79 5.42
CA GLY A 75 -0.68 13.54 6.16
C GLY A 75 0.46 13.21 7.12
N ILE A 76 1.71 13.53 6.77
CA ILE A 76 2.89 13.17 7.55
C ILE A 76 3.46 14.38 8.29
N LEU A 77 3.68 15.48 7.58
CA LEU A 77 4.36 16.65 8.14
C LEU A 77 3.40 17.69 8.75
N ASN A 78 2.10 17.49 8.62
CA ASN A 78 1.06 18.44 9.05
C ASN A 78 1.27 19.86 8.49
N LEU A 79 1.67 19.93 7.23
CA LEU A 79 1.89 21.17 6.49
C LEU A 79 0.63 21.57 5.71
N GLN A 80 0.72 22.73 5.03
CA GLN A 80 -0.28 23.17 4.06
C GLN A 80 -0.09 22.45 2.70
N SER A 81 -0.83 22.90 1.69
CA SER A 81 -0.70 22.40 0.32
C SER A 81 0.70 22.67 -0.25
N PRO A 82 1.23 21.80 -1.12
CA PRO A 82 2.53 22.01 -1.78
C PRO A 82 2.64 23.29 -2.61
N GLU A 83 1.49 23.87 -3.01
CA GLU A 83 1.45 25.14 -3.75
C GLU A 83 1.65 26.38 -2.86
N VAL A 84 1.60 26.21 -1.53
CA VAL A 84 1.79 27.32 -0.60
C VAL A 84 3.28 27.63 -0.46
N SER A 85 3.60 28.92 -0.50
CA SER A 85 4.99 29.39 -0.31
C SER A 85 5.57 28.90 1.00
N GLY A 86 6.81 28.43 0.95
CA GLY A 86 7.53 27.88 2.11
C GLY A 86 7.27 26.40 2.41
N PHE A 87 6.47 25.72 1.59
CA PHE A 87 6.24 24.29 1.75
C PHE A 87 7.56 23.49 1.70
N PHE A 88 8.36 23.71 0.68
CA PHE A 88 9.63 23.02 0.51
C PHE A 88 10.68 23.38 1.57
N ASP A 89 10.67 24.62 2.07
CA ASP A 89 11.51 25.00 3.22
C ASP A 89 11.16 24.18 4.47
N GLN A 90 9.89 23.92 4.70
CA GLN A 90 9.44 23.10 5.82
C GLN A 90 9.78 21.60 5.61
N VAL A 91 9.69 21.08 4.38
CA VAL A 91 10.17 19.74 4.04
C VAL A 91 11.66 19.61 4.34
N ILE A 92 12.46 20.58 3.90
CA ILE A 92 13.91 20.58 4.19
C ILE A 92 14.17 20.69 5.69
N ALA A 93 13.47 21.56 6.41
CA ALA A 93 13.62 21.70 7.86
C ALA A 93 13.33 20.38 8.59
N TYR A 94 12.31 19.63 8.17
CA TYR A 94 11.99 18.31 8.73
C TYR A 94 13.11 17.30 8.51
N TYR A 95 13.63 17.20 7.28
CA TYR A 95 14.71 16.27 6.94
C TYR A 95 16.11 16.82 7.27
N SER A 96 16.25 17.98 7.90
CA SER A 96 17.56 18.54 8.31
C SER A 96 18.18 17.78 9.48
N GLU A 97 17.39 17.03 10.27
CA GLU A 97 17.90 16.19 11.35
C GLU A 97 18.73 15.03 10.77
N PRO A 98 20.02 14.91 11.16
CA PRO A 98 20.95 13.97 10.52
C PRO A 98 20.53 12.50 10.61
N THR A 99 19.95 12.08 11.75
CA THR A 99 19.52 10.70 11.94
C THR A 99 18.36 10.36 10.99
N LEU A 100 17.38 11.26 10.88
CA LEU A 100 16.24 11.08 9.99
C LEU A 100 16.68 11.06 8.52
N LYS A 101 17.55 11.98 8.13
CA LYS A 101 18.11 12.03 6.78
C LYS A 101 18.87 10.75 6.43
N ASN A 102 19.71 10.26 7.34
CA ASN A 102 20.46 9.02 7.14
C ASN A 102 19.53 7.80 7.06
N LEU A 103 18.53 7.71 7.93
CA LEU A 103 17.52 6.64 7.89
C LEU A 103 16.79 6.61 6.54
N TYR A 104 16.40 7.78 6.03
CA TYR A 104 15.74 7.89 4.73
C TYR A 104 16.66 7.45 3.58
N LYS A 105 17.93 7.85 3.60
CA LYS A 105 18.96 7.40 2.63
C LYS A 105 19.15 5.89 2.67
N ASP A 106 19.22 5.31 3.86
CA ASP A 106 19.40 3.87 4.03
C ASP A 106 18.18 3.11 3.51
N ALA A 107 16.97 3.60 3.76
CA ALA A 107 15.75 3.02 3.22
C ALA A 107 15.71 3.07 1.68
N VAL A 108 16.03 4.22 1.07
CA VAL A 108 16.08 4.35 -0.39
C VAL A 108 17.13 3.42 -1.00
N ARG A 109 18.27 3.22 -0.34
CA ARG A 109 19.33 2.31 -0.79
C ARG A 109 18.91 0.86 -0.66
N GLU A 110 18.25 0.46 0.45
CA GLU A 110 17.76 -0.90 0.67
C GLU A 110 16.75 -1.31 -0.41
N TYR A 111 15.89 -0.39 -0.80
CA TYR A 111 14.89 -0.59 -1.84
C TYR A 111 15.28 0.02 -3.19
N ASP A 112 16.57 0.00 -3.53
CA ASP A 112 17.06 0.54 -4.81
C ASP A 112 16.42 -0.16 -6.00
N HIS A 113 16.25 -1.49 -5.92
CA HIS A 113 15.60 -2.32 -6.90
C HIS A 113 14.27 -2.87 -6.36
N VAL A 114 13.16 -2.56 -7.04
CA VAL A 114 11.81 -2.93 -6.60
C VAL A 114 11.10 -3.92 -7.54
N THR A 115 11.83 -4.49 -8.50
CA THR A 115 11.27 -5.40 -9.51
C THR A 115 10.54 -6.61 -8.91
N ASP A 116 11.08 -7.17 -7.83
CA ASP A 116 10.42 -8.30 -7.15
C ASP A 116 9.11 -7.87 -6.48
N ILE A 117 9.07 -6.66 -5.94
CA ILE A 117 7.85 -6.08 -5.35
C ILE A 117 6.83 -5.81 -6.45
N GLU A 118 7.24 -5.23 -7.57
CA GLU A 118 6.39 -4.99 -8.73
C GLU A 118 5.77 -6.29 -9.26
N ASN A 119 6.56 -7.37 -9.35
CA ASN A 119 6.09 -8.69 -9.76
C ASN A 119 5.08 -9.28 -8.77
N GLN A 120 5.30 -9.14 -7.47
CA GLN A 120 4.38 -9.61 -6.44
C GLN A 120 3.07 -8.82 -6.46
N LEU A 121 3.15 -7.50 -6.57
CA LEU A 121 1.97 -6.64 -6.74
C LEU A 121 1.20 -6.99 -8.01
N GLY A 122 1.91 -7.23 -9.12
CA GLY A 122 1.30 -7.63 -10.38
C GLY A 122 0.49 -8.91 -10.28
N LYS A 123 0.99 -9.93 -9.58
CA LYS A 123 0.24 -11.16 -9.28
C LYS A 123 -0.98 -10.87 -8.39
N GLY A 124 -0.80 -10.09 -7.33
CA GLY A 124 -1.89 -9.72 -6.43
C GLY A 124 -3.00 -8.95 -7.14
N PHE A 125 -2.67 -7.96 -7.95
CA PHE A 125 -3.65 -7.19 -8.72
C PHE A 125 -4.30 -8.01 -9.83
N ALA A 126 -3.59 -8.94 -10.47
CA ALA A 126 -4.19 -9.88 -11.41
C ALA A 126 -5.28 -10.73 -10.73
N PHE A 127 -4.98 -11.26 -9.54
CA PHE A 127 -5.94 -12.01 -8.74
C PHE A 127 -7.17 -11.15 -8.37
N LEU A 128 -6.94 -9.94 -7.88
CA LEU A 128 -8.03 -9.03 -7.53
C LEU A 128 -8.87 -8.67 -8.77
N LYS A 129 -8.25 -8.39 -9.91
CA LYS A 129 -8.95 -8.05 -11.14
C LYS A 129 -9.79 -9.20 -11.68
N ALA A 130 -9.31 -10.44 -11.58
CA ALA A 130 -10.06 -11.63 -11.98
C ALA A 130 -11.33 -11.83 -11.13
N ASN A 131 -11.26 -11.52 -9.84
CA ASN A 131 -12.39 -11.69 -8.92
C ASN A 131 -13.27 -10.44 -8.77
N PHE A 132 -12.73 -9.25 -9.10
CA PHE A 132 -13.40 -7.96 -9.07
C PHE A 132 -13.17 -7.20 -10.40
N PRO A 133 -13.85 -7.58 -11.50
CA PRO A 133 -13.55 -7.06 -12.85
C PRO A 133 -13.63 -5.53 -12.98
N ASN A 134 -14.48 -4.90 -12.19
CA ASN A 134 -14.67 -3.44 -12.19
C ASN A 134 -13.64 -2.67 -11.34
N MET A 135 -12.75 -3.38 -10.63
CA MET A 135 -11.72 -2.74 -9.83
C MET A 135 -10.71 -2.00 -10.72
N GLN A 136 -10.41 -0.77 -10.39
CA GLN A 136 -9.31 -0.02 -11.00
C GLN A 136 -8.01 -0.35 -10.26
N ILE A 137 -6.95 -0.58 -11.02
CA ILE A 137 -5.61 -0.78 -10.44
C ILE A 137 -5.07 0.58 -10.02
N PRO A 138 -4.71 0.76 -8.74
CA PRO A 138 -4.16 2.03 -8.25
C PRO A 138 -2.75 2.27 -8.78
N ALA A 139 -2.34 3.54 -8.86
CA ALA A 139 -0.95 3.89 -9.01
C ALA A 139 -0.18 3.53 -7.72
N CYS A 140 1.01 2.96 -7.89
CA CYS A 140 1.86 2.55 -6.78
C CYS A 140 3.04 3.52 -6.66
N TYR A 141 3.31 3.98 -5.45
CA TYR A 141 4.43 4.87 -5.15
C TYR A 141 5.27 4.29 -4.02
N MET A 142 6.57 4.55 -4.06
CA MET A 142 7.48 4.31 -2.94
C MET A 142 7.73 5.62 -2.19
N HIS A 143 7.66 5.55 -0.86
CA HIS A 143 8.00 6.67 0.04
C HIS A 143 8.62 6.17 1.33
#